data_16add9031509ec9ee84d4ec1bd4a8ba6
#
_entry.id   16add9031509ec9ee84d4ec1bd4a8ba6
#
_cell.length_a   1.000
_cell.length_b   1.000
_cell.length_c   1.000
_cell.angle_alpha   90.00
_cell.angle_beta   90.00
_cell.angle_gamma   90.00
#
_symmetry.space_group_name_H-M   'P 1'
#
loop_
_entity.id
_entity.type
_entity.pdbx_description
1 polymer ?
#
loop_
_entity_poly.entity_id
_entity_poly.type
_entity_poly.pdbx_seq_one_letter_code
_entity_poly.pdbx_strand_id
1 'polypeptide(L)'
;MQTLFVRPTGKIVFSERKHMVPFLKSLISLIDEHGNTHIYESVLFVLLDYLNEKKQLLPVLLGGLNNFSLRVEAIIASELAKKWYLSDVASMLCISSSQLKRKLHSEGTSFSRIVTDVRMKKAIGLMRCGMDNIYVVSRVCGYNSLSYFIQSFSKYYSITPWQWLKQHRYKYMADDR
;
A
#
# COMPACT_ATOMS: atom_id res chain seq x y z
N MET A 1 -0.21 22.72 27.01
CA MET A 1 1.15 22.91 26.48
C MET A 1 1.94 21.69 26.89
N GLN A 2 2.13 20.71 25.99
CA GLN A 2 2.99 19.56 26.25
C GLN A 2 4.29 19.77 25.50
N THR A 3 5.38 19.77 26.26
CA THR A 3 6.74 20.08 25.85
C THR A 3 7.27 18.97 24.93
N LEU A 4 7.64 19.34 23.72
CA LEU A 4 8.52 18.54 22.85
C LEU A 4 9.89 18.43 23.53
N PHE A 5 10.26 17.26 24.00
CA PHE A 5 11.60 17.00 24.51
C PHE A 5 12.50 16.57 23.34
N VAL A 6 13.38 17.46 22.94
CA VAL A 6 14.49 17.12 22.02
C VAL A 6 15.67 16.64 22.86
N ARG A 7 16.04 15.38 22.74
CA ARG A 7 17.30 14.89 23.35
C ARG A 7 18.50 15.39 22.55
N PRO A 8 19.71 15.54 23.17
CA PRO A 8 20.92 16.04 22.50
C PRO A 8 21.38 15.24 21.28
N THR A 9 20.78 14.09 21.00
CA THR A 9 21.03 13.22 19.86
C THR A 9 20.19 13.56 18.62
N GLY A 10 19.41 14.66 18.65
CA GLY A 10 18.55 15.05 17.53
C GLY A 10 17.34 14.12 17.27
N LYS A 11 17.09 13.12 18.13
CA LYS A 11 15.92 12.23 17.99
C LYS A 11 14.69 12.83 18.65
N ILE A 12 13.64 13.03 17.88
CA ILE A 12 12.31 13.44 18.36
C ILE A 12 11.60 12.21 18.94
N VAL A 13 11.22 12.25 20.23
CA VAL A 13 10.50 11.15 20.87
C VAL A 13 9.06 11.57 21.11
N PHE A 14 8.12 10.88 20.47
CA PHE A 14 6.68 11.02 20.72
C PHE A 14 6.25 10.03 21.80
N SER A 15 5.70 10.52 22.91
CA SER A 15 5.33 9.68 24.05
C SER A 15 4.02 8.92 23.89
N GLU A 16 3.10 9.33 23.00
CA GLU A 16 1.80 8.66 22.82
C GLU A 16 1.22 8.77 21.41
N ARG A 17 0.63 7.65 20.92
CA ARG A 17 -0.04 7.54 19.63
C ARG A 17 -1.19 8.54 19.40
N LYS A 18 -1.86 9.00 20.47
CA LYS A 18 -3.02 9.88 20.41
C LYS A 18 -2.74 11.27 19.84
N HIS A 19 -1.49 11.73 19.92
CA HIS A 19 -1.11 13.09 19.53
C HIS A 19 -0.51 13.19 18.12
N MET A 20 -0.13 12.09 17.52
CA MET A 20 0.59 12.07 16.24
C MET A 20 -0.30 12.40 15.03
N VAL A 21 -1.54 11.90 15.00
CA VAL A 21 -2.48 12.21 13.89
C VAL A 21 -2.92 13.68 13.91
N PRO A 22 -3.30 14.26 15.06
CA PRO A 22 -3.55 15.70 15.16
C PRO A 22 -2.34 16.55 14.79
N PHE A 23 -1.13 16.14 15.22
CA PHE A 23 0.12 16.84 14.88
C PHE A 23 0.37 16.84 13.37
N LEU A 24 0.25 15.70 12.69
CA LEU A 24 0.38 15.60 11.24
C LEU A 24 -0.64 16.47 10.50
N LYS A 25 -1.89 16.47 10.94
CA LYS A 25 -2.94 17.34 10.37
C LYS A 25 -2.62 18.81 10.53
N SER A 26 -2.16 19.22 11.72
CA SER A 26 -1.73 20.60 11.96
C SER A 26 -0.51 20.99 11.12
N LEU A 27 0.43 20.06 10.92
CA LEU A 27 1.60 20.29 10.07
C LEU A 27 1.21 20.47 8.60
N ILE A 28 0.30 19.65 8.10
CA ILE A 28 -0.24 19.76 6.73
C ILE A 28 -0.99 21.08 6.55
N SER A 29 -1.82 21.47 7.53
CA SER A 29 -2.54 22.75 7.51
C SER A 29 -1.60 23.97 7.51
N LEU A 30 -0.51 23.91 8.26
CA LEU A 30 0.52 24.96 8.28
C LEU A 30 1.28 25.08 6.95
N ILE A 31 1.46 23.98 6.22
CA ILE A 31 2.06 23.99 4.88
C ILE A 31 1.18 24.77 3.91
N ASP A 32 -0.14 24.55 3.96
CA ASP A 32 -1.10 25.23 3.09
C ASP A 32 -1.19 26.75 3.36
N GLU A 33 -1.01 27.17 4.62
CA GLU A 33 -1.20 28.58 5.00
C GLU A 33 0.03 29.48 4.75
N HIS A 34 1.25 28.97 4.79
CA HIS A 34 2.46 29.81 4.88
C HIS A 34 3.47 29.67 3.72
N GLY A 35 3.26 28.81 2.75
CA GLY A 35 4.06 28.70 1.50
C GLY A 35 5.57 28.43 1.66
N ASN A 36 6.08 28.24 2.87
CA ASN A 36 7.50 28.01 3.14
C ASN A 36 7.79 26.51 3.25
N THR A 37 7.84 25.87 2.09
CA THR A 37 7.84 24.41 1.90
C THR A 37 9.07 23.70 2.49
N HIS A 38 10.26 24.28 2.44
CA HIS A 38 11.50 23.55 2.76
C HIS A 38 11.64 23.08 4.22
N ILE A 39 11.18 23.85 5.19
CA ILE A 39 11.29 23.48 6.61
C ILE A 39 10.30 22.35 6.90
N TYR A 40 9.09 22.45 6.36
CA TYR A 40 8.03 21.46 6.55
C TYR A 40 8.32 20.16 5.84
N GLU A 41 8.88 20.21 4.63
CA GLU A 41 9.36 19.02 3.92
C GLU A 41 10.41 18.25 4.71
N SER A 42 11.39 18.96 5.29
CA SER A 42 12.42 18.36 6.13
C SER A 42 11.87 17.72 7.38
N VAL A 43 10.95 18.40 8.08
CA VAL A 43 10.28 17.86 9.29
C VAL A 43 9.39 16.68 8.93
N LEU A 44 8.64 16.77 7.84
CA LEU A 44 7.80 15.68 7.35
C LEU A 44 8.65 14.46 6.97
N PHE A 45 9.78 14.66 6.28
CA PHE A 45 10.69 13.59 5.89
C PHE A 45 11.25 12.86 7.11
N VAL A 46 11.75 13.59 8.11
CA VAL A 46 12.25 13.01 9.37
C VAL A 46 11.15 12.25 10.12
N LEU A 47 9.92 12.76 10.11
CA LEU A 47 8.79 12.10 10.75
C LEU A 47 8.39 10.82 10.02
N LEU A 48 8.36 10.86 8.69
CA LEU A 48 8.06 9.68 7.85
C LEU A 48 9.13 8.61 8.03
N ASP A 49 10.41 8.98 8.08
CA ASP A 49 11.52 8.06 8.30
C ASP A 49 11.43 7.42 9.70
N TYR A 50 11.18 8.20 10.73
CA TYR A 50 10.95 7.70 12.08
C TYR A 50 9.77 6.71 12.16
N LEU A 51 8.63 7.04 11.52
CA LEU A 51 7.45 6.17 11.50
C LEU A 51 7.72 4.88 10.71
N ASN A 52 8.50 4.98 9.65
CA ASN A 52 8.89 3.84 8.84
C ASN A 52 9.81 2.89 9.63
N GLU A 53 10.84 3.43 10.31
CA GLU A 53 11.72 2.68 11.21
C GLU A 53 10.93 1.93 12.30
N LYS A 54 9.90 2.58 12.87
CA LYS A 54 9.00 1.98 13.88
C LYS A 54 7.90 1.10 13.31
N LYS A 55 7.84 0.89 11.98
CA LYS A 55 6.75 0.19 11.29
C LYS A 55 5.36 0.76 11.60
N GLN A 56 5.29 2.04 11.95
CA GLN A 56 4.06 2.73 12.32
C GLN A 56 3.51 3.62 11.18
N LEU A 57 4.31 3.85 10.14
CA LEU A 57 3.92 4.72 9.01
C LEU A 57 2.61 4.25 8.37
N LEU A 58 2.54 2.97 8.03
CA LEU A 58 1.36 2.42 7.37
C LEU A 58 0.09 2.52 8.23
N PRO A 59 0.06 2.11 9.52
CA PRO A 59 -1.10 2.30 10.39
C PRO A 59 -1.55 3.76 10.53
N VAL A 60 -0.63 4.72 10.56
CA VAL A 60 -0.93 6.15 10.67
C VAL A 60 -1.60 6.67 9.39
N LEU A 61 -1.03 6.36 8.23
CA LEU A 61 -1.60 6.75 6.93
C LEU A 61 -2.99 6.13 6.73
N LEU A 62 -3.16 4.86 7.11
CA LEU A 62 -4.43 4.16 6.99
C LEU A 62 -5.52 4.70 7.92
N GLY A 63 -5.15 5.34 9.04
CA GLY A 63 -6.10 5.95 9.98
C GLY A 63 -6.96 7.05 9.36
N GLY A 64 -6.48 7.70 8.28
CA GLY A 64 -7.22 8.71 7.52
C GLY A 64 -8.20 8.15 6.47
N LEU A 65 -8.13 6.87 6.15
CA LEU A 65 -9.01 6.25 5.17
C LEU A 65 -10.31 5.77 5.83
N ASN A 66 -11.43 6.28 5.37
CA ASN A 66 -12.76 5.89 5.88
C ASN A 66 -13.18 4.48 5.45
N ASN A 67 -12.58 3.96 4.37
CA ASN A 67 -12.95 2.70 3.74
C ASN A 67 -12.00 1.57 4.15
N PHE A 68 -12.52 0.49 4.71
CA PHE A 68 -11.72 -0.67 5.16
C PHE A 68 -11.07 -1.42 3.99
N SER A 69 -11.71 -1.48 2.84
CA SER A 69 -11.14 -2.12 1.64
C SER A 69 -9.85 -1.42 1.20
N LEU A 70 -9.82 -0.09 1.19
CA LEU A 70 -8.61 0.69 0.86
C LEU A 70 -7.49 0.48 1.90
N ARG A 71 -7.85 0.40 3.18
CA ARG A 71 -6.87 0.12 4.26
C ARG A 71 -6.26 -1.27 4.09
N VAL A 72 -7.07 -2.28 3.78
CA VAL A 72 -6.63 -3.64 3.50
C VAL A 72 -5.79 -3.69 2.23
N GLU A 73 -6.21 -3.00 1.16
CA GLU A 73 -5.46 -2.88 -0.10
C GLU A 73 -4.06 -2.33 0.14
N ALA A 74 -3.92 -1.24 0.89
CA ALA A 74 -2.65 -0.63 1.22
C ALA A 74 -1.73 -1.55 2.05
N ILE A 75 -2.28 -2.29 3.03
CA ILE A 75 -1.52 -3.27 3.80
C ILE A 75 -0.98 -4.38 2.90
N ILE A 76 -1.82 -4.93 2.02
CA ILE A 76 -1.41 -6.01 1.11
C ILE A 76 -0.39 -5.52 0.10
N ALA A 77 -0.56 -4.30 -0.42
CA ALA A 77 0.34 -3.69 -1.39
C ALA A 77 1.75 -3.42 -0.83
N SER A 78 1.88 -3.21 0.49
CA SER A 78 3.18 -2.97 1.13
C SER A 78 4.12 -4.17 1.06
N GLU A 79 3.60 -5.41 0.99
CA GLU A 79 4.40 -6.63 0.94
C GLU A 79 3.66 -7.75 0.16
N LEU A 80 3.63 -7.63 -1.16
CA LEU A 80 2.86 -8.53 -2.05
C LEU A 80 3.33 -9.98 -2.04
N ALA A 81 4.63 -10.21 -1.85
CA ALA A 81 5.21 -11.55 -1.80
C ALA A 81 4.79 -12.34 -0.55
N LYS A 82 4.39 -11.64 0.50
CA LYS A 82 3.93 -12.25 1.74
C LYS A 82 2.61 -12.99 1.54
N LYS A 83 2.49 -14.13 2.20
CA LYS A 83 1.21 -14.82 2.34
C LYS A 83 0.40 -14.14 3.44
N TRP A 84 -0.56 -13.32 3.03
CA TRP A 84 -1.44 -12.60 3.93
C TRP A 84 -2.61 -13.47 4.41
N TYR A 85 -2.87 -13.46 5.69
CA TYR A 85 -4.07 -14.02 6.29
C TYR A 85 -4.98 -12.91 6.79
N LEU A 86 -6.28 -13.17 6.82
CA LEU A 86 -7.28 -12.22 7.33
C LEU A 86 -6.99 -11.80 8.78
N SER A 87 -6.50 -12.75 9.60
CA SER A 87 -6.09 -12.51 11.00
C SER A 87 -4.99 -11.47 11.13
N ASP A 88 -3.97 -11.55 10.27
CA ASP A 88 -2.81 -10.66 10.32
C ASP A 88 -3.25 -9.22 10.04
N VAL A 89 -4.05 -9.04 8.98
CA VAL A 89 -4.56 -7.74 8.59
C VAL A 89 -5.55 -7.19 9.62
N ALA A 90 -6.41 -8.03 10.19
CA ALA A 90 -7.33 -7.64 11.25
C ALA A 90 -6.56 -7.13 12.50
N SER A 91 -5.49 -7.84 12.89
CA SER A 91 -4.62 -7.44 14.00
C SER A 91 -3.93 -6.09 13.74
N MET A 92 -3.43 -5.85 12.52
CA MET A 92 -2.84 -4.56 12.14
C MET A 92 -3.86 -3.41 12.18
N LEU A 93 -5.13 -3.71 11.92
CA LEU A 93 -6.22 -2.75 11.97
C LEU A 93 -6.86 -2.62 13.38
N CYS A 94 -6.35 -3.36 14.37
CA CYS A 94 -6.83 -3.39 15.76
C CYS A 94 -8.31 -3.81 15.86
N ILE A 95 -8.76 -4.75 15.03
CA ILE A 95 -10.11 -5.33 15.04
C ILE A 95 -10.06 -6.87 14.95
N SER A 96 -11.17 -7.54 15.25
CA SER A 96 -11.26 -9.01 15.06
C SER A 96 -11.43 -9.38 13.58
N SER A 97 -11.01 -10.60 13.21
CA SER A 97 -11.19 -11.12 11.86
C SER A 97 -12.68 -11.14 11.43
N SER A 98 -13.57 -11.41 12.35
CA SER A 98 -15.02 -11.40 12.10
C SER A 98 -15.53 -9.98 11.81
N GLN A 99 -15.04 -8.99 12.55
CA GLN A 99 -15.37 -7.58 12.30
C GLN A 99 -14.83 -7.13 10.95
N LEU A 100 -13.57 -7.46 10.61
CA LEU A 100 -12.99 -7.11 9.31
C LEU A 100 -13.80 -7.76 8.17
N LYS A 101 -14.12 -9.05 8.26
CA LYS A 101 -14.93 -9.74 7.26
C LYS A 101 -16.28 -9.06 7.05
N ARG A 102 -16.98 -8.68 8.13
CA ARG A 102 -18.27 -7.98 8.07
C ARG A 102 -18.16 -6.61 7.41
N LYS A 103 -17.10 -5.82 7.76
CA LYS A 103 -16.86 -4.50 7.18
C LYS A 103 -16.56 -4.59 5.69
N LEU A 104 -15.71 -5.52 5.25
CA LEU A 104 -15.44 -5.74 3.83
C LEU A 104 -16.69 -6.19 3.08
N HIS A 105 -17.52 -7.05 3.69
CA HIS A 105 -18.78 -7.46 3.08
C HIS A 105 -19.76 -6.29 2.93
N SER A 106 -19.86 -5.40 3.92
CA SER A 106 -20.70 -4.18 3.80
C SER A 106 -20.22 -3.20 2.74
N GLU A 107 -18.94 -3.26 2.38
CA GLU A 107 -18.34 -2.51 1.27
C GLU A 107 -18.40 -3.26 -0.08
N GLY A 108 -19.15 -4.36 -0.16
CA GLY A 108 -19.36 -5.14 -1.39
C GLY A 108 -18.14 -5.95 -1.85
N THR A 109 -17.19 -6.22 -0.95
CA THR A 109 -15.94 -6.92 -1.29
C THR A 109 -15.60 -8.03 -0.27
N SER A 110 -14.48 -8.70 -0.49
CA SER A 110 -13.93 -9.70 0.42
C SER A 110 -12.41 -9.62 0.47
N PHE A 111 -11.82 -10.14 1.56
CA PHE A 111 -10.37 -10.19 1.71
C PHE A 111 -9.67 -10.87 0.52
N SER A 112 -10.16 -12.04 0.11
CA SER A 112 -9.59 -12.78 -1.02
C SER A 112 -9.68 -12.01 -2.34
N ARG A 113 -10.77 -11.26 -2.55
CA ARG A 113 -10.94 -10.42 -3.72
C ARG A 113 -9.92 -9.29 -3.73
N ILE A 114 -9.75 -8.58 -2.60
CA ILE A 114 -8.76 -7.50 -2.48
C ILE A 114 -7.34 -8.03 -2.73
N VAL A 115 -6.95 -9.18 -2.14
CA VAL A 115 -5.64 -9.80 -2.40
C VAL A 115 -5.43 -10.06 -3.89
N THR A 116 -6.46 -10.59 -4.57
CA THR A 116 -6.38 -10.86 -6.00
C THR A 116 -6.27 -9.56 -6.80
N ASP A 117 -7.11 -8.56 -6.52
CA ASP A 117 -7.14 -7.26 -7.20
C ASP A 117 -5.78 -6.56 -7.12
N VAL A 118 -5.18 -6.50 -5.92
CA VAL A 118 -3.86 -5.86 -5.70
C VAL A 118 -2.77 -6.58 -6.49
N ARG A 119 -2.75 -7.91 -6.44
CA ARG A 119 -1.76 -8.73 -7.16
C ARG A 119 -1.90 -8.60 -8.68
N MET A 120 -3.11 -8.56 -9.19
CA MET A 120 -3.39 -8.39 -10.63
C MET A 120 -3.04 -7.00 -11.14
N LYS A 121 -3.39 -5.95 -10.38
CA LYS A 121 -2.96 -4.57 -10.68
C LYS A 121 -1.43 -4.47 -10.75
N LYS A 122 -0.71 -5.09 -9.78
CA LYS A 122 0.76 -5.11 -9.78
C LYS A 122 1.33 -5.85 -10.98
N ALA A 123 0.75 -7.00 -11.34
CA ALA A 123 1.19 -7.78 -12.50
C ALA A 123 1.12 -6.95 -13.79
N ILE A 124 0.00 -6.28 -14.03
CA ILE A 124 -0.14 -5.37 -15.18
C ILE A 124 0.89 -4.23 -15.11
N GLY A 125 1.10 -3.62 -13.93
CA GLY A 125 2.10 -2.57 -13.75
C GLY A 125 3.51 -3.04 -14.14
N LEU A 126 3.93 -4.22 -13.67
CA LEU A 126 5.24 -4.80 -13.99
C LEU A 126 5.39 -5.08 -15.50
N MET A 127 4.37 -5.66 -16.12
CA MET A 127 4.39 -5.94 -17.55
C MET A 127 4.40 -4.67 -18.40
N ARG A 128 3.71 -3.61 -17.95
CA ARG A 128 3.79 -2.27 -18.58
C ARG A 128 5.18 -1.65 -18.49
N CYS A 129 5.89 -1.90 -17.39
CA CYS A 129 7.29 -1.47 -17.22
C CYS A 129 8.31 -2.34 -17.97
N GLY A 130 7.86 -3.20 -18.91
CA GLY A 130 8.73 -4.01 -19.75
C GLY A 130 9.16 -5.34 -19.14
N MET A 131 8.58 -5.76 -18.01
CA MET A 131 8.86 -7.09 -17.44
C MET A 131 8.03 -8.14 -18.18
N ASP A 132 8.62 -8.84 -19.16
CA ASP A 132 7.96 -9.84 -20.00
C ASP A 132 8.20 -11.29 -19.54
N ASN A 133 9.07 -11.52 -18.54
CA ASN A 133 9.21 -12.83 -17.93
C ASN A 133 8.05 -13.11 -16.96
N ILE A 134 7.04 -13.86 -17.43
CA ILE A 134 5.82 -14.16 -16.69
C ILE A 134 6.08 -14.94 -15.40
N TYR A 135 7.12 -15.78 -15.36
CA TYR A 135 7.50 -16.47 -14.13
C TYR A 135 7.96 -15.45 -13.06
N VAL A 136 8.81 -14.50 -13.42
CA VAL A 136 9.29 -13.45 -12.51
C VAL A 136 8.11 -12.59 -12.06
N VAL A 137 7.26 -12.15 -12.98
CA VAL A 137 6.03 -11.39 -12.64
C VAL A 137 5.18 -12.14 -11.63
N SER A 138 4.95 -13.44 -11.85
CA SER A 138 4.14 -14.26 -10.93
C SER A 138 4.74 -14.29 -9.52
N ARG A 139 6.06 -14.46 -9.41
CA ARG A 139 6.77 -14.51 -8.11
C ARG A 139 6.71 -13.18 -7.38
N VAL A 140 6.99 -12.07 -8.07
CA VAL A 140 6.91 -10.71 -7.50
C VAL A 140 5.49 -10.37 -7.03
N CYS A 141 4.47 -10.87 -7.73
CA CYS A 141 3.07 -10.71 -7.34
C CYS A 141 2.62 -11.68 -6.23
N GLY A 142 3.53 -12.49 -5.66
CA GLY A 142 3.26 -13.36 -4.52
C GLY A 142 2.56 -14.67 -4.88
N TYR A 143 2.72 -15.15 -6.11
CA TYR A 143 2.24 -16.47 -6.53
C TYR A 143 3.35 -17.51 -6.44
N ASN A 144 3.09 -18.60 -5.72
CA ASN A 144 4.03 -19.72 -5.60
C ASN A 144 3.97 -20.68 -6.79
N SER A 145 2.88 -20.67 -7.56
CA SER A 145 2.68 -21.49 -8.73
C SER A 145 2.40 -20.63 -9.96
N LEU A 146 3.20 -20.80 -11.01
CA LEU A 146 3.01 -20.12 -12.29
C LEU A 146 1.65 -20.49 -12.91
N SER A 147 1.29 -21.77 -12.88
CA SER A 147 0.01 -22.24 -13.43
C SER A 147 -1.18 -21.59 -12.74
N TYR A 148 -1.13 -21.47 -11.41
CA TYR A 148 -2.17 -20.79 -10.64
C TYR A 148 -2.22 -19.28 -10.94
N PHE A 149 -1.06 -18.63 -11.13
CA PHE A 149 -1.01 -17.24 -11.56
C PHE A 149 -1.69 -17.04 -12.92
N ILE A 150 -1.34 -17.88 -13.92
CA ILE A 150 -1.90 -17.81 -15.29
C ILE A 150 -3.42 -17.99 -15.23
N GLN A 151 -3.90 -18.99 -14.48
CA GLN A 151 -5.33 -19.23 -14.31
C GLN A 151 -6.04 -18.03 -13.67
N SER A 152 -5.46 -17.48 -12.59
CA SER A 152 -6.00 -16.32 -11.87
C SER A 152 -6.04 -15.08 -12.75
N PHE A 153 -4.96 -14.83 -13.52
CA PHE A 153 -4.85 -13.72 -14.44
C PHE A 153 -5.89 -13.84 -15.57
N SER A 154 -5.99 -15.03 -16.19
CA SER A 154 -6.95 -15.26 -17.26
C SER A 154 -8.39 -15.14 -16.81
N LYS A 155 -8.69 -15.60 -15.57
CA LYS A 155 -10.02 -15.42 -14.97
C LYS A 155 -10.34 -13.94 -14.71
N TYR A 156 -9.32 -13.15 -14.33
CA TYR A 156 -9.50 -11.74 -13.95
C TYR A 156 -9.59 -10.81 -15.17
N TYR A 157 -8.75 -11.02 -16.19
CA TYR A 157 -8.66 -10.16 -17.38
C TYR A 157 -9.26 -10.77 -18.65
N SER A 158 -9.77 -12.00 -18.60
CA SER A 158 -10.32 -12.75 -19.74
C SER A 158 -9.32 -13.04 -20.87
N ILE A 159 -8.03 -12.82 -20.64
CA ILE A 159 -6.91 -13.11 -21.55
C ILE A 159 -5.72 -13.64 -20.76
N THR A 160 -4.85 -14.41 -21.42
CA THR A 160 -3.63 -14.89 -20.77
C THR A 160 -2.58 -13.78 -20.63
N PRO A 161 -1.60 -13.92 -19.67
CA PRO A 161 -0.51 -12.96 -19.55
C PRO A 161 0.28 -12.76 -20.86
N TRP A 162 0.52 -13.84 -21.63
CA TRP A 162 1.22 -13.75 -22.92
C TRP A 162 0.41 -13.02 -23.99
N GLN A 163 -0.90 -13.27 -24.05
CA GLN A 163 -1.79 -12.54 -24.96
C GLN A 163 -1.78 -11.06 -24.61
N TRP A 164 -1.83 -10.74 -23.31
CA TRP A 164 -1.76 -9.35 -22.84
C TRP A 164 -0.44 -8.69 -23.28
N LEU A 165 0.71 -9.33 -23.04
CA LEU A 165 2.03 -8.83 -23.49
C LEU A 165 2.08 -8.63 -25.00
N LYS A 166 1.60 -9.60 -25.78
CA LYS A 166 1.57 -9.49 -27.24
C LYS A 166 0.77 -8.28 -27.71
N GLN A 167 -0.42 -8.04 -27.12
CA GLN A 167 -1.28 -6.92 -27.49
C GLN A 167 -0.68 -5.56 -27.15
N HIS A 168 0.10 -5.46 -26.07
CA HIS A 168 0.62 -4.19 -25.57
C HIS A 168 2.06 -3.90 -26.04
N ARG A 169 2.82 -4.90 -26.45
CA ARG A 169 4.18 -4.74 -26.98
C ARG A 169 4.23 -3.87 -28.23
N TYR A 170 3.23 -3.98 -29.11
CA TYR A 170 3.12 -3.18 -30.32
C TYR A 170 2.79 -1.71 -30.05
N LYS A 171 2.19 -1.38 -28.93
CA LYS A 171 1.79 -0.02 -28.61
C LYS A 171 2.96 0.86 -28.18
N TYR A 172 3.96 0.28 -27.52
CA TYR A 172 5.18 1.01 -27.10
C TYR A 172 6.21 1.18 -28.23
N MET A 173 6.17 0.36 -29.27
CA MET A 173 7.04 0.53 -30.45
C MET A 173 6.48 1.50 -31.50
N ALA A 174 5.22 1.91 -31.39
CA ALA A 174 4.57 2.83 -32.32
C ALA A 174 4.67 4.31 -31.89
N ASP A 175 4.90 4.58 -30.59
CA ASP A 175 5.03 5.94 -30.05
C ASP A 175 6.48 6.50 -30.14
N ASP A 176 7.44 5.70 -30.57
CA ASP A 176 8.87 6.07 -30.71
C ASP A 176 9.25 6.40 -32.18
N ARG A 177 8.26 6.75 -33.03
CA ARG A 177 8.53 7.19 -34.41
C ARG A 177 7.97 8.57 -34.71
#